data_ade4137f658ee738913831d6a0906d6c
#
_entry.id   ade4137f658ee738913831d6a0906d6c
#
_cell.length_a   1.000
_cell.length_b   1.000
_cell.length_c   1.000
_cell.angle_alpha   90.00
_cell.angle_beta   90.00
_cell.angle_gamma   90.00
#
_symmetry.space_group_name_H-M   'P 1'
#
loop_
_entity.id
_entity.type
_entity.pdbx_description
1 polymer ?
#
loop_
_entity_poly.entity_id
_entity_poly.type
_entity_poly.pdbx_seq_one_letter_code
_entity_poly.pdbx_strand_id
1 'polypeptide(L)'
;MTSRPGDTSGDNQPAKTVLLASPRGYCAGVDRAVITVEKALDLYGAPIYVRKEIVHNAHVVQTLRDRGAIFVEETDEVPEGAIVVFSAHGVSPAVHEEAESRGLRTIDATCPLVTKVHQEAKRFAADGYEIVLIGHSGHEEVE
;
A
#
# COMPACT_ATOMS: atom_id res chain seq x y z
N MET A 1 -66.34 6.90 -14.49
CA MET A 1 -64.95 7.35 -14.41
C MET A 1 -64.57 7.27 -12.95
N THR A 2 -63.91 6.22 -12.59
CA THR A 2 -63.48 5.96 -11.21
C THR A 2 -61.97 5.90 -11.18
N SER A 3 -61.39 6.93 -10.58
CA SER A 3 -59.93 7.03 -10.35
C SER A 3 -59.52 6.07 -9.23
N ARG A 4 -58.56 5.20 -9.52
CA ARG A 4 -57.89 4.37 -8.49
C ARG A 4 -56.92 5.22 -7.71
N PRO A 5 -56.85 5.12 -6.35
CA PRO A 5 -55.77 5.71 -5.57
C PRO A 5 -54.49 4.88 -5.77
N GLY A 6 -53.40 5.56 -6.05
CA GLY A 6 -52.05 4.95 -6.15
C GLY A 6 -51.57 4.45 -4.81
N ASP A 7 -51.14 3.22 -4.82
CA ASP A 7 -50.46 2.54 -3.70
C ASP A 7 -49.05 3.14 -3.55
N THR A 8 -48.88 4.03 -2.59
CA THR A 8 -47.57 4.49 -2.10
C THR A 8 -47.16 3.63 -0.93
N SER A 9 -46.79 2.39 -1.16
CA SER A 9 -46.06 1.60 -0.19
C SER A 9 -44.64 2.16 -0.07
N GLY A 10 -44.51 3.23 0.70
CA GLY A 10 -43.21 3.74 1.15
C GLY A 10 -42.53 2.68 1.99
N ASP A 11 -41.44 2.15 1.47
CA ASP A 11 -40.54 1.22 2.14
C ASP A 11 -40.02 1.90 3.41
N ASN A 12 -40.72 1.76 4.53
CA ASN A 12 -40.32 2.28 5.84
C ASN A 12 -39.29 1.32 6.47
N GLN A 13 -38.16 1.14 5.77
CA GLN A 13 -37.03 0.43 6.40
C GLN A 13 -36.44 1.34 7.49
N PRO A 14 -36.26 0.81 8.69
CA PRO A 14 -35.65 1.59 9.76
C PRO A 14 -34.28 2.08 9.32
N ALA A 15 -33.98 3.34 9.58
CA ALA A 15 -32.69 3.94 9.25
C ALA A 15 -31.56 3.10 9.87
N LYS A 16 -30.62 2.66 9.01
CA LYS A 16 -29.46 1.90 9.49
C LYS A 16 -28.53 2.83 10.28
N THR A 17 -28.16 2.42 11.47
CA THR A 17 -27.22 3.18 12.30
C THR A 17 -25.80 2.62 12.10
N VAL A 18 -24.85 3.48 11.78
CA VAL A 18 -23.43 3.15 11.70
C VAL A 18 -22.75 3.69 12.96
N LEU A 19 -22.13 2.81 13.73
CA LEU A 19 -21.32 3.18 14.89
C LEU A 19 -19.86 3.28 14.44
N LEU A 20 -19.25 4.43 14.65
CA LEU A 20 -17.84 4.66 14.36
C LEU A 20 -17.01 4.46 15.62
N ALA A 21 -15.99 3.59 15.55
CA ALA A 21 -15.04 3.42 16.65
C ALA A 21 -14.23 4.71 16.88
N SER A 22 -13.77 4.89 18.11
CA SER A 22 -12.87 5.98 18.50
C SER A 22 -11.87 5.46 19.54
N PRO A 23 -10.54 5.68 19.36
CA PRO A 23 -9.92 6.33 18.20
C PRO A 23 -10.00 5.48 16.93
N ARG A 24 -9.92 6.14 15.76
CA ARG A 24 -9.90 5.48 14.44
C ARG A 24 -8.96 6.22 13.50
N GLY A 25 -8.46 5.51 12.49
CA GLY A 25 -7.54 6.04 11.47
C GLY A 25 -6.61 4.94 10.97
N TYR A 26 -5.65 5.34 10.20
CA TYR A 26 -4.57 4.44 9.77
C TYR A 26 -3.52 4.29 10.87
N CYS A 27 -2.75 3.22 10.82
CA CYS A 27 -1.54 3.13 11.65
C CYS A 27 -0.45 4.07 11.10
N ALA A 28 0.53 4.37 11.95
CA ALA A 28 1.63 5.26 11.56
C ALA A 28 2.43 4.76 10.33
N GLY A 29 2.49 3.44 10.12
CA GLY A 29 3.14 2.84 8.94
C GLY A 29 2.40 3.16 7.66
N VAL A 30 1.07 3.01 7.66
CA VAL A 30 0.21 3.35 6.51
C VAL A 30 0.25 4.85 6.23
N ASP A 31 0.08 5.69 7.25
CA ASP A 31 0.15 7.15 7.09
C ASP A 31 1.49 7.57 6.47
N ARG A 32 2.60 7.02 6.97
CA ARG A 32 3.94 7.31 6.44
C ARG A 32 4.08 6.91 4.98
N ALA A 33 3.61 5.73 4.60
CA ALA A 33 3.71 5.23 3.23
C ALA A 33 2.93 6.11 2.25
N VAL A 34 1.69 6.46 2.60
CA VAL A 34 0.84 7.36 1.81
C VAL A 34 1.48 8.73 1.67
N ILE A 35 1.90 9.34 2.79
CA ILE A 35 2.56 10.66 2.80
C ILE A 35 3.86 10.63 1.97
N THR A 36 4.58 9.51 1.93
CA THR A 36 5.80 9.38 1.12
C THR A 36 5.49 9.53 -0.37
N VAL A 37 4.45 8.86 -0.89
CA VAL A 37 4.05 9.00 -2.30
C VAL A 37 3.53 10.41 -2.59
N GLU A 38 2.71 10.97 -1.70
CA GLU A 38 2.19 12.33 -1.84
C GLU A 38 3.33 13.36 -1.91
N LYS A 39 4.30 13.28 -1.01
CA LYS A 39 5.48 14.15 -1.03
C LYS A 39 6.35 13.94 -2.26
N ALA A 40 6.50 12.71 -2.74
CA ALA A 40 7.22 12.46 -3.97
C ALA A 40 6.55 13.13 -5.17
N LEU A 41 5.21 13.05 -5.26
CA LEU A 41 4.43 13.76 -6.29
C LEU A 41 4.57 15.28 -6.17
N ASP A 42 4.55 15.83 -4.95
CA ASP A 42 4.66 17.26 -4.73
C ASP A 42 6.08 17.80 -5.06
N LEU A 43 7.13 17.02 -4.77
CA LEU A 43 8.52 17.44 -4.94
C LEU A 43 9.05 17.24 -6.35
N TYR A 44 8.67 16.15 -6.98
CA TYR A 44 9.24 15.73 -8.26
C TYR A 44 8.26 15.83 -9.43
N GLY A 45 6.97 16.00 -9.12
CA GLY A 45 5.91 15.98 -10.12
C GLY A 45 5.55 14.56 -10.58
N ALA A 46 4.43 14.45 -11.28
CA ALA A 46 4.02 13.20 -11.90
C ALA A 46 4.83 12.92 -13.19
N PRO A 47 5.06 11.64 -13.56
CA PRO A 47 4.64 10.46 -12.84
C PRO A 47 5.58 10.04 -11.71
N ILE A 48 5.03 9.49 -10.64
CA ILE A 48 5.78 8.73 -9.63
C ILE A 48 5.33 7.27 -9.73
N TYR A 49 6.28 6.37 -9.90
CA TYR A 49 5.98 4.94 -9.94
C TYR A 49 5.92 4.36 -8.53
N VAL A 50 5.01 3.43 -8.31
CA VAL A 50 4.85 2.74 -7.02
C VAL A 50 4.81 1.24 -7.31
N ARG A 51 5.78 0.49 -6.79
CA ARG A 51 5.80 -0.95 -6.96
C ARG A 51 4.76 -1.59 -6.06
N LYS A 52 3.85 -2.34 -6.69
CA LYS A 52 2.66 -2.95 -6.10
C LYS A 52 1.74 -1.91 -5.43
N GLU A 53 0.83 -2.34 -4.58
CA GLU A 53 0.01 -1.41 -3.81
C GLU A 53 0.82 -0.81 -2.67
N ILE A 54 0.81 0.50 -2.52
CA ILE A 54 1.53 1.17 -1.40
C ILE A 54 1.03 0.69 -0.04
N VAL A 55 -0.26 0.40 0.03
CA VAL A 55 -0.98 -0.23 1.14
C VAL A 55 -2.20 -0.94 0.56
N HIS A 56 -2.68 -2.00 1.21
CA HIS A 56 -3.86 -2.75 0.77
C HIS A 56 -5.17 -1.98 1.05
N ASN A 57 -5.35 -0.86 0.34
CA ASN A 57 -6.55 -0.03 0.43
C ASN A 57 -6.86 0.60 -0.93
N ALA A 58 -7.86 0.05 -1.60
CA ALA A 58 -8.24 0.46 -2.95
C ALA A 58 -8.59 1.96 -3.06
N HIS A 59 -9.18 2.56 -2.03
CA HIS A 59 -9.50 3.99 -2.01
C HIS A 59 -8.23 4.85 -1.98
N VAL A 60 -7.26 4.50 -1.14
CA VAL A 60 -5.96 5.18 -1.08
C VAL A 60 -5.22 5.05 -2.40
N VAL A 61 -5.14 3.83 -2.95
CA VAL A 61 -4.50 3.57 -4.25
C VAL A 61 -5.14 4.42 -5.35
N GLN A 62 -6.48 4.47 -5.42
CA GLN A 62 -7.17 5.29 -6.42
C GLN A 62 -6.89 6.79 -6.23
N THR A 63 -6.92 7.29 -5.01
CA THR A 63 -6.60 8.70 -4.72
C THR A 63 -5.20 9.09 -5.21
N LEU A 64 -4.22 8.21 -5.01
CA LEU A 64 -2.84 8.46 -5.47
C LEU A 64 -2.73 8.36 -7.00
N ARG A 65 -3.45 7.42 -7.64
CA ARG A 65 -3.54 7.36 -9.12
C ARG A 65 -4.08 8.65 -9.71
N ASP A 66 -5.14 9.20 -9.12
CA ASP A 66 -5.77 10.44 -9.58
C ASP A 66 -4.81 11.64 -9.46
N ARG A 67 -3.82 11.56 -8.57
CA ARG A 67 -2.74 12.55 -8.42
C ARG A 67 -1.53 12.30 -9.33
N GLY A 68 -1.50 11.20 -10.08
CA GLY A 68 -0.45 10.89 -11.04
C GLY A 68 0.57 9.85 -10.58
N ALA A 69 0.26 9.06 -9.55
CA ALA A 69 1.02 7.87 -9.23
C ALA A 69 0.66 6.74 -10.22
N ILE A 70 1.69 6.04 -10.70
CA ILE A 70 1.54 4.88 -11.59
C ILE A 70 1.95 3.64 -10.78
N PHE A 71 0.98 2.75 -10.55
CA PHE A 71 1.25 1.49 -9.86
C PHE A 71 1.66 0.43 -10.87
N VAL A 72 2.78 -0.21 -10.61
CA VAL A 72 3.38 -1.29 -11.42
C VAL A 72 3.53 -2.53 -10.57
N GLU A 73 3.54 -3.70 -11.20
CA GLU A 73 3.76 -4.96 -10.47
C GLU A 73 5.25 -5.14 -10.18
N GLU A 74 6.12 -4.91 -11.15
CA GLU A 74 7.54 -5.13 -11.00
C GLU A 74 8.38 -3.91 -11.45
N THR A 75 9.63 -3.88 -11.03
CA THR A 75 10.56 -2.77 -11.31
C THR A 75 10.94 -2.67 -12.78
N ASP A 76 10.82 -3.74 -13.54
CA ASP A 76 11.11 -3.76 -14.98
C ASP A 76 10.10 -2.96 -15.82
N GLU A 77 8.89 -2.74 -15.30
CA GLU A 77 7.88 -1.87 -15.90
C GLU A 77 8.18 -0.37 -15.74
N VAL A 78 9.10 -0.02 -14.84
CA VAL A 78 9.47 1.38 -14.57
C VAL A 78 10.47 1.86 -15.61
N PRO A 79 10.27 3.02 -16.28
CA PRO A 79 11.28 3.58 -17.18
C PRO A 79 12.62 3.84 -16.48
N GLU A 80 13.74 3.60 -17.20
CA GLU A 80 15.07 3.85 -16.65
C GLU A 80 15.23 5.29 -16.14
N GLY A 81 15.89 5.45 -15.00
CA GLY A 81 16.10 6.73 -14.34
C GLY A 81 14.88 7.37 -13.69
N ALA A 82 13.70 6.75 -13.80
CA ALA A 82 12.50 7.23 -13.15
C ALA A 82 12.52 7.02 -11.62
N ILE A 83 11.58 7.67 -10.94
CA ILE A 83 11.42 7.53 -9.49
C ILE A 83 10.43 6.40 -9.20
N VAL A 84 10.83 5.45 -8.35
CA VAL A 84 9.97 4.37 -7.85
C VAL A 84 9.91 4.38 -6.33
N VAL A 85 8.70 4.26 -5.81
CA VAL A 85 8.44 4.11 -4.36
C VAL A 85 8.17 2.64 -4.06
N PHE A 86 8.90 2.09 -3.09
CA PHE A 86 8.64 0.76 -2.56
C PHE A 86 7.56 0.82 -1.48
N SER A 87 6.70 -0.19 -1.43
CA SER A 87 5.52 -0.24 -0.57
C SER A 87 5.85 -0.34 0.93
N ALA A 88 4.82 -0.17 1.75
CA ALA A 88 4.94 -0.32 3.21
C ALA A 88 5.37 -1.72 3.65
N HIS A 89 5.16 -2.73 2.81
CA HIS A 89 5.47 -4.15 3.08
C HIS A 89 6.97 -4.46 3.05
N GLY A 90 7.76 -3.56 2.44
CA GLY A 90 9.15 -3.81 2.13
C GLY A 90 9.34 -4.54 0.80
N VAL A 91 10.57 -4.75 0.43
CA VAL A 91 10.96 -5.48 -0.78
C VAL A 91 12.17 -6.36 -0.48
N SER A 92 12.34 -7.42 -1.27
CA SER A 92 13.50 -8.29 -1.15
C SER A 92 14.79 -7.57 -1.58
N PRO A 93 15.97 -8.00 -1.13
CA PRO A 93 17.24 -7.46 -1.61
C PRO A 93 17.39 -7.49 -3.13
N ALA A 94 16.88 -8.51 -3.79
CA ALA A 94 16.95 -8.66 -5.25
C ALA A 94 16.23 -7.52 -5.98
N VAL A 95 15.10 -7.03 -5.44
CA VAL A 95 14.37 -5.89 -6.00
C VAL A 95 15.17 -4.59 -5.87
N HIS A 96 15.91 -4.41 -4.78
CA HIS A 96 16.83 -3.27 -4.62
C HIS A 96 17.95 -3.31 -5.66
N GLU A 97 18.59 -4.48 -5.84
CA GLU A 97 19.67 -4.69 -6.80
C GLU A 97 19.18 -4.46 -8.24
N GLU A 98 18.00 -4.95 -8.58
CA GLU A 98 17.40 -4.72 -9.88
C GLU A 98 17.15 -3.23 -10.14
N ALA A 99 16.51 -2.53 -9.20
CA ALA A 99 16.24 -1.11 -9.31
C ALA A 99 17.54 -0.30 -9.48
N GLU A 100 18.60 -0.65 -8.74
CA GLU A 100 19.91 -0.02 -8.84
C GLU A 100 20.53 -0.29 -10.22
N SER A 101 20.49 -1.53 -10.72
CA SER A 101 21.03 -1.91 -12.02
C SER A 101 20.36 -1.16 -13.17
N ARG A 102 19.11 -0.78 -13.03
CA ARG A 102 18.32 0.02 -13.99
C ARG A 102 18.44 1.53 -13.80
N GLY A 103 19.25 1.97 -12.83
CA GLY A 103 19.43 3.39 -12.51
C GLY A 103 18.18 4.07 -12.00
N LEU A 104 17.24 3.31 -11.40
CA LEU A 104 16.03 3.87 -10.82
C LEU A 104 16.36 4.68 -9.56
N ARG A 105 15.63 5.77 -9.36
CA ARG A 105 15.69 6.55 -8.14
C ARG A 105 14.68 5.99 -7.14
N THR A 106 15.14 5.25 -6.16
CA THR A 106 14.28 4.56 -5.20
C THR A 106 13.93 5.42 -3.99
N ILE A 107 12.69 5.35 -3.54
CA ILE A 107 12.22 5.90 -2.26
C ILE A 107 11.60 4.73 -1.49
N ASP A 108 12.19 4.39 -0.36
CA ASP A 108 11.72 3.28 0.47
C ASP A 108 10.68 3.77 1.50
N ALA A 109 9.43 3.33 1.33
CA ALA A 109 8.33 3.61 2.25
C ALA A 109 8.06 2.45 3.23
N THR A 110 8.95 1.48 3.33
CA THR A 110 8.81 0.33 4.26
C THR A 110 8.48 0.79 5.67
N CYS A 111 7.49 0.16 6.26
CA CYS A 111 7.09 0.42 7.64
C CYS A 111 8.25 0.09 8.58
N PRO A 112 8.63 0.99 9.51
CA PRO A 112 9.72 0.72 10.46
C PRO A 112 9.51 -0.53 11.31
N LEU A 113 8.25 -0.94 11.55
CA LEU A 113 7.95 -2.18 12.27
C LEU A 113 8.28 -3.41 11.41
N VAL A 114 8.04 -3.36 10.10
CA VAL A 114 8.46 -4.41 9.16
C VAL A 114 9.97 -4.51 9.13
N THR A 115 10.66 -3.38 8.98
CA THR A 115 12.14 -3.33 9.04
C THR A 115 12.67 -3.94 10.33
N LYS A 116 12.02 -3.66 11.47
CA LYS A 116 12.41 -4.24 12.77
C LYS A 116 12.28 -5.76 12.77
N VAL A 117 11.18 -6.31 12.25
CA VAL A 117 10.99 -7.77 12.14
C VAL A 117 12.09 -8.41 11.30
N HIS A 118 12.43 -7.82 10.15
CA HIS A 118 13.52 -8.31 9.31
C HIS A 118 14.87 -8.31 10.03
N GLN A 119 15.17 -7.25 10.78
CA GLN A 119 16.41 -7.16 11.56
C GLN A 119 16.46 -8.20 12.69
N GLU A 120 15.33 -8.41 13.38
CA GLU A 120 15.24 -9.43 14.43
C GLU A 120 15.41 -10.84 13.87
N ALA A 121 14.76 -11.15 12.74
CA ALA A 121 14.93 -12.44 12.07
C ALA A 121 16.39 -12.69 11.69
N LYS A 122 17.07 -11.71 11.08
CA LYS A 122 18.50 -11.80 10.74
C LYS A 122 19.38 -12.03 11.98
N ARG A 123 19.10 -11.32 13.06
CA ARG A 123 19.85 -11.46 14.33
C ARG A 123 19.67 -12.86 14.92
N PHE A 124 18.43 -13.33 15.05
CA PHE A 124 18.17 -14.65 15.60
C PHE A 124 18.73 -15.76 14.74
N ALA A 125 18.68 -15.65 13.41
CA ALA A 125 19.32 -16.60 12.52
C ALA A 125 20.87 -16.64 12.73
N ALA A 126 21.50 -15.46 12.89
CA ALA A 126 22.92 -15.37 13.18
C ALA A 126 23.29 -15.96 14.54
N ASP A 127 22.39 -15.88 15.52
CA ASP A 127 22.55 -16.46 16.86
C ASP A 127 22.27 -17.98 16.88
N GLY A 128 21.95 -18.59 15.73
CA GLY A 128 21.73 -20.04 15.56
C GLY A 128 20.32 -20.52 15.90
N TYR A 129 19.35 -19.62 16.01
CA TYR A 129 17.95 -20.00 16.18
C TYR A 129 17.32 -20.44 14.85
N GLU A 130 16.43 -21.41 14.92
CA GLU A 130 15.57 -21.75 13.80
C GLU A 130 14.49 -20.68 13.64
N ILE A 131 14.32 -20.18 12.39
CA ILE A 131 13.29 -19.18 12.07
C ILE A 131 12.13 -19.89 11.39
N VAL A 132 10.95 -19.80 11.97
CA VAL A 132 9.71 -20.30 11.39
C VAL A 132 8.87 -19.12 10.93
N LEU A 133 8.66 -19.01 9.61
CA LEU A 133 7.81 -18.01 9.00
C LEU A 133 6.48 -18.67 8.59
N ILE A 134 5.36 -18.08 9.04
CA ILE A 134 4.02 -18.56 8.72
C ILE A 134 3.33 -17.51 7.87
N GLY A 135 2.96 -17.86 6.63
CA GLY A 135 2.31 -16.94 5.70
C GLY A 135 1.91 -17.63 4.39
N HIS A 136 1.39 -16.85 3.46
CA HIS A 136 1.04 -17.33 2.13
C HIS A 136 2.27 -17.23 1.21
N SER A 137 2.58 -18.33 0.51
CA SER A 137 3.63 -18.34 -0.51
C SER A 137 3.35 -17.31 -1.60
N GLY A 138 4.37 -16.54 -1.98
CA GLY A 138 4.26 -15.47 -2.98
C GLY A 138 3.69 -14.14 -2.45
N HIS A 139 3.48 -14.02 -1.14
CA HIS A 139 3.17 -12.73 -0.54
C HIS A 139 4.47 -11.95 -0.25
N GLU A 140 4.51 -10.67 -0.59
CA GLU A 140 5.73 -9.84 -0.45
C GLU A 140 6.34 -9.82 0.95
N GLU A 141 5.52 -9.94 2.00
CA GLU A 141 6.00 -10.00 3.38
C GLU A 141 6.61 -11.37 3.74
N VAL A 142 6.54 -12.37 2.85
CA VAL A 142 7.03 -13.73 3.05
C VAL A 142 8.27 -14.02 2.18
N GLU A 143 8.47 -13.27 1.11
CA GLU A 143 9.63 -13.34 0.22
C GLU A 143 10.84 -12.59 0.81
#